data_2fd02fa94cfe2a525811f0f8527f13a8
#
_entry.id   2fd02fa94cfe2a525811f0f8527f13a8
#
_cell.length_a   1.000
_cell.length_b   1.000
_cell.length_c   1.000
_cell.angle_alpha   90.00
_cell.angle_beta   90.00
_cell.angle_gamma   90.00
#
_symmetry.space_group_name_H-M   'P 1'
#
loop_
_entity.id
_entity.type
_entity.pdbx_description
1 polymer ?
#
loop_
_entity_poly.entity_id
_entity_poly.type
_entity_poly.pdbx_seq_one_letter_code
_entity_poly.pdbx_strand_id
1 'polypeptide(L)'
;MIRAIFTLCLALWGFFLQAAIPTGYYNNAEGKSAAALKTALHQIIANDTTGYLSYGSGTNSTWQGFYSTDRIVATNQVIDMYSSIVRYFGSNSTSSISGMNIEHALPKSWWGGSTSVAAYRELHHLCPSDASTNSAKSNHPLGVVTATPTFDNGVSKVGTSTYLGYHGTVFEPANEYKGDFARIYFYMVTAYQNYSGSWSISFMLNNNTYPVLNTYAQNLLLEWHRKDPVSAKEIARNEAVYGFQNNRNPYVDYPALAEHVWGNKTTIPFNIDASSGTGAVINAVLNQLSSNAAMNFRTKINVAVQQSIRIKGNDLQGDISLALTGINAAMFSVTRSTISKSAANLGEEITITYAPVSTGVHAAVLTITSPNAAPFVINLSGNQ
;
A
#
# COMPACT_ATOMS: atom_id res chain seq x y z
N MET A 1 -8.35 56.36 -8.71
CA MET A 1 -7.76 55.28 -9.53
C MET A 1 -7.10 54.29 -8.59
N ILE A 2 -7.81 53.20 -8.25
CA ILE A 2 -7.34 52.15 -7.39
C ILE A 2 -6.85 51.02 -8.34
N ARG A 3 -5.55 50.76 -8.35
CA ARG A 3 -4.96 49.63 -9.09
C ARG A 3 -5.11 48.38 -8.23
N ALA A 4 -5.96 47.46 -8.67
CA ALA A 4 -6.00 46.10 -8.12
C ALA A 4 -4.79 45.32 -8.61
N ILE A 5 -3.95 44.88 -7.68
CA ILE A 5 -2.84 43.93 -7.93
C ILE A 5 -3.44 42.53 -7.85
N PHE A 6 -3.59 41.88 -8.99
CA PHE A 6 -3.85 40.45 -9.05
C PHE A 6 -2.56 39.68 -8.77
N THR A 7 -2.45 39.11 -7.58
CA THR A 7 -1.37 38.16 -7.24
C THR A 7 -1.74 36.81 -7.83
N LEU A 8 -1.07 36.45 -8.92
CA LEU A 8 -1.20 35.13 -9.54
C LEU A 8 -0.43 34.11 -8.68
N CYS A 9 -1.12 33.37 -7.83
CA CYS A 9 -0.54 32.20 -7.17
C CYS A 9 -0.36 31.08 -8.20
N LEU A 10 0.84 30.95 -8.76
CA LEU A 10 1.27 29.77 -9.46
C LEU A 10 1.46 28.63 -8.44
N ALA A 11 0.46 27.75 -8.32
CA ALA A 11 0.66 26.48 -7.66
C ALA A 11 1.59 25.60 -8.52
N LEU A 12 2.84 25.51 -8.14
CA LEU A 12 3.78 24.51 -8.68
C LEU A 12 3.30 23.12 -8.24
N TRP A 13 2.56 22.48 -9.11
CA TRP A 13 2.23 21.07 -9.00
C TRP A 13 3.48 20.28 -9.36
N GLY A 14 4.15 19.74 -8.34
CA GLY A 14 5.19 18.75 -8.56
C GLY A 14 4.57 17.52 -9.25
N PHE A 15 4.83 17.37 -10.53
CA PHE A 15 4.58 16.12 -11.23
C PHE A 15 5.54 15.08 -10.65
N PHE A 16 5.04 14.19 -9.79
CA PHE A 16 5.73 12.94 -9.55
C PHE A 16 5.62 12.13 -10.84
N LEU A 17 6.66 12.15 -11.66
CA LEU A 17 6.88 11.11 -12.65
C LEU A 17 7.07 9.81 -11.87
N GLN A 18 6.03 9.00 -11.80
CA GLN A 18 6.16 7.60 -11.41
C GLN A 18 6.99 6.96 -12.51
N ALA A 19 8.23 6.59 -12.22
CA ALA A 19 9.02 5.84 -13.18
C ALA A 19 8.31 4.51 -13.42
N ALA A 20 8.15 4.19 -14.69
CA ALA A 20 7.50 2.95 -15.09
C ALA A 20 8.36 1.74 -14.69
N ILE A 21 7.73 0.63 -14.35
CA ILE A 21 8.42 -0.65 -14.20
C ILE A 21 9.27 -0.87 -15.45
N PRO A 22 10.58 -1.18 -15.33
CA PRO A 22 11.42 -1.36 -16.51
C PRO A 22 10.85 -2.42 -17.45
N THR A 23 10.85 -2.13 -18.73
CA THR A 23 10.30 -3.06 -19.75
C THR A 23 10.97 -4.42 -19.62
N GLY A 24 10.15 -5.46 -19.49
CA GLY A 24 10.63 -6.84 -19.38
C GLY A 24 11.14 -7.23 -17.99
N TYR A 25 11.11 -6.35 -16.97
CA TYR A 25 11.63 -6.63 -15.63
C TYR A 25 11.06 -7.92 -15.03
N TYR A 26 9.77 -8.18 -15.23
CA TYR A 26 9.09 -9.36 -14.69
C TYR A 26 8.86 -10.49 -15.72
N ASN A 27 9.46 -10.46 -16.91
CA ASN A 27 9.22 -11.47 -17.96
C ASN A 27 9.44 -12.91 -17.47
N ASN A 28 10.43 -13.13 -16.59
CA ASN A 28 10.71 -14.45 -16.03
C ASN A 28 9.62 -14.97 -15.07
N ALA A 29 8.68 -14.14 -14.64
CA ALA A 29 7.54 -14.53 -13.81
C ALA A 29 6.34 -15.01 -14.64
N GLU A 30 6.28 -14.67 -15.92
CA GLU A 30 5.18 -15.01 -16.84
C GLU A 30 4.94 -16.53 -16.89
N GLY A 31 3.68 -16.92 -16.86
CA GLY A 31 3.25 -18.31 -16.98
C GLY A 31 3.52 -19.19 -15.75
N LYS A 32 4.03 -18.64 -14.65
CA LYS A 32 4.37 -19.38 -13.43
C LYS A 32 3.35 -19.17 -12.31
N SER A 33 3.30 -20.10 -11.36
CA SER A 33 2.46 -20.03 -10.17
C SER A 33 3.17 -20.66 -8.97
N ALA A 34 2.64 -20.42 -7.76
CA ALA A 34 3.09 -21.03 -6.51
C ALA A 34 4.62 -20.99 -6.33
N ALA A 35 5.25 -22.12 -6.02
CA ALA A 35 6.69 -22.24 -5.76
C ALA A 35 7.56 -21.79 -6.94
N ALA A 36 7.16 -22.12 -8.17
CA ALA A 36 7.88 -21.74 -9.38
C ALA A 36 7.85 -20.22 -9.60
N LEU A 37 6.69 -19.58 -9.34
CA LEU A 37 6.56 -18.14 -9.42
C LEU A 37 7.41 -17.44 -8.36
N LYS A 38 7.33 -17.90 -7.09
CA LYS A 38 8.15 -17.34 -6.00
C LYS A 38 9.65 -17.40 -6.31
N THR A 39 10.12 -18.53 -6.85
CA THR A 39 11.53 -18.69 -7.23
C THR A 39 11.92 -17.78 -8.40
N ALA A 40 11.05 -17.62 -9.40
CA ALA A 40 11.30 -16.69 -10.50
C ALA A 40 11.37 -15.23 -10.01
N LEU A 41 10.47 -14.83 -9.11
CA LEU A 41 10.52 -13.52 -8.48
C LEU A 41 11.81 -13.33 -7.66
N HIS A 42 12.23 -14.35 -6.90
CA HIS A 42 13.52 -14.31 -6.21
C HIS A 42 14.68 -14.04 -7.19
N GLN A 43 14.72 -14.74 -8.31
CA GLN A 43 15.77 -14.54 -9.31
C GLN A 43 15.77 -13.14 -9.93
N ILE A 44 14.59 -12.51 -10.05
CA ILE A 44 14.46 -11.15 -10.57
C ILE A 44 14.97 -10.12 -9.55
N ILE A 45 14.60 -10.26 -8.27
CA ILE A 45 14.79 -9.19 -7.28
C ILE A 45 16.03 -9.35 -6.39
N ALA A 46 16.65 -10.53 -6.36
CA ALA A 46 17.83 -10.82 -5.52
C ALA A 46 19.18 -10.67 -6.26
N ASN A 47 19.14 -10.28 -7.53
CA ASN A 47 20.34 -10.34 -8.40
C ASN A 47 21.29 -9.15 -8.24
N ASP A 48 20.87 -8.05 -7.62
CA ASP A 48 21.76 -6.91 -7.44
C ASP A 48 22.08 -6.69 -5.97
N THR A 49 23.30 -7.08 -5.60
CA THR A 49 23.82 -6.88 -4.23
C THR A 49 24.73 -5.65 -4.12
N THR A 50 24.90 -4.87 -5.18
CA THR A 50 25.90 -3.79 -5.24
C THR A 50 25.35 -2.45 -4.76
N GLY A 51 24.06 -2.25 -4.79
CA GLY A 51 23.38 -0.97 -4.50
C GLY A 51 22.97 -0.76 -3.03
N TYR A 52 23.22 -1.70 -2.11
CA TYR A 52 22.79 -1.53 -0.72
C TYR A 52 23.53 -0.41 0.00
N LEU A 53 22.77 0.50 0.61
CA LEU A 53 23.32 1.56 1.45
C LEU A 53 23.96 0.99 2.72
N SER A 54 24.93 1.70 3.27
CA SER A 54 25.52 1.36 4.57
C SER A 54 24.49 1.53 5.68
N TYR A 55 24.41 0.57 6.61
CA TYR A 55 23.49 0.68 7.74
C TYR A 55 23.93 1.80 8.68
N GLY A 56 22.99 2.68 9.05
CA GLY A 56 23.24 3.80 9.96
C GLY A 56 23.13 5.17 9.31
N SER A 57 23.93 6.11 9.81
CA SER A 57 23.99 7.52 9.37
C SER A 57 25.25 7.78 8.53
N GLY A 58 25.26 8.87 7.78
CA GLY A 58 26.35 9.29 6.90
C GLY A 58 25.95 9.29 5.43
N THR A 59 26.92 9.58 4.57
CA THR A 59 26.76 9.51 3.11
C THR A 59 26.57 8.06 2.68
N ASN A 60 25.67 7.81 1.73
CA ASN A 60 25.31 6.47 1.26
C ASN A 60 24.85 5.53 2.39
N SER A 61 24.06 6.08 3.32
CA SER A 61 23.56 5.34 4.48
C SER A 61 22.04 5.20 4.48
N THR A 62 21.54 4.33 5.36
CA THR A 62 20.10 4.08 5.54
C THR A 62 19.32 5.36 5.83
N TRP A 63 19.84 6.28 6.65
CA TRP A 63 19.16 7.54 6.94
C TRP A 63 19.05 8.44 5.71
N GLN A 64 20.07 8.44 4.85
CA GLN A 64 19.98 9.13 3.55
C GLN A 64 18.95 8.47 2.64
N GLY A 65 18.86 7.14 2.66
CA GLY A 65 17.80 6.39 1.98
C GLY A 65 16.42 6.81 2.44
N PHE A 66 16.19 6.87 3.75
CA PHE A 66 14.90 7.27 4.34
C PHE A 66 14.46 8.68 3.95
N TYR A 67 15.40 9.60 3.76
CA TYR A 67 15.09 10.93 3.26
C TYR A 67 14.40 10.88 1.87
N SER A 68 14.67 9.87 1.08
CA SER A 68 14.04 9.66 -0.24
C SER A 68 12.82 8.75 -0.17
N THR A 69 12.84 7.72 0.69
CA THR A 69 11.82 6.66 0.73
C THR A 69 10.69 6.93 1.72
N ASP A 70 10.95 7.64 2.82
CA ASP A 70 10.04 7.75 3.95
C ASP A 70 9.83 9.21 4.39
N ARG A 71 9.65 10.12 3.43
CA ARG A 71 9.50 11.55 3.67
C ARG A 71 8.28 12.12 2.95
N ILE A 72 7.51 12.95 3.64
CA ILE A 72 6.53 13.84 3.01
C ILE A 72 7.28 15.03 2.44
N VAL A 73 7.45 15.06 1.11
CA VAL A 73 8.32 16.04 0.41
C VAL A 73 7.94 17.48 0.72
N ALA A 74 6.65 17.80 0.78
CA ALA A 74 6.15 19.16 1.00
C ALA A 74 6.53 19.75 2.37
N THR A 75 6.70 18.91 3.39
CA THR A 75 6.91 19.34 4.78
C THR A 75 8.22 18.88 5.37
N ASN A 76 8.96 17.98 4.71
CA ASN A 76 10.08 17.22 5.26
C ASN A 76 9.72 16.32 6.45
N GLN A 77 8.42 16.06 6.70
CA GLN A 77 7.99 15.18 7.76
C GLN A 77 8.39 13.73 7.45
N VAL A 78 8.84 13.02 8.48
CA VAL A 78 9.11 11.58 8.42
C VAL A 78 7.80 10.83 8.32
N ILE A 79 7.75 9.84 7.45
CA ILE A 79 6.67 8.85 7.43
C ILE A 79 7.04 7.75 8.43
N ASP A 80 6.44 7.79 9.61
CA ASP A 80 6.62 6.79 10.68
C ASP A 80 5.36 5.91 10.74
N MET A 81 5.48 4.66 10.29
CA MET A 81 4.35 3.70 10.33
C MET A 81 4.11 3.11 11.73
N TYR A 82 4.92 3.48 12.72
CA TYR A 82 4.91 2.90 14.06
C TYR A 82 4.31 3.84 15.11
N SER A 83 4.28 5.15 14.84
CA SER A 83 3.73 6.12 15.78
C SER A 83 3.15 7.35 15.09
N SER A 84 2.29 8.10 15.79
CA SER A 84 1.77 9.40 15.34
C SER A 84 2.65 10.59 15.75
N ILE A 85 3.82 10.34 16.34
CA ILE A 85 4.73 11.40 16.77
C ILE A 85 5.35 12.06 15.55
N VAL A 86 5.02 13.34 15.35
CA VAL A 86 5.53 14.10 14.20
C VAL A 86 7.00 14.42 14.39
N ARG A 87 7.83 14.02 13.44
CA ARG A 87 9.26 14.32 13.36
C ARG A 87 9.60 14.77 11.94
N TYR A 88 10.70 15.50 11.79
CA TYR A 88 11.11 16.07 10.51
C TYR A 88 12.55 15.72 10.21
N PHE A 89 12.85 15.47 8.94
CA PHE A 89 14.22 15.46 8.47
C PHE A 89 14.80 16.88 8.55
N GLY A 90 16.02 17.00 9.10
CA GLY A 90 16.75 18.25 9.13
C GLY A 90 17.30 18.66 7.75
N SER A 91 18.09 19.73 7.75
CA SER A 91 18.80 20.19 6.55
C SER A 91 19.86 19.21 6.05
N ASN A 92 20.32 18.31 6.92
CA ASN A 92 21.23 17.22 6.57
C ASN A 92 20.46 15.90 6.46
N SER A 93 20.27 15.45 5.22
CA SER A 93 19.56 14.21 4.91
C SER A 93 20.28 12.93 5.36
N THR A 94 21.53 13.03 5.81
CA THR A 94 22.36 11.87 6.20
C THR A 94 22.36 11.59 7.70
N SER A 95 21.71 12.44 8.49
CA SER A 95 21.70 12.32 9.95
C SER A 95 20.52 11.50 10.46
N SER A 96 20.76 10.76 11.54
CA SER A 96 19.68 10.16 12.33
C SER A 96 18.79 11.21 12.97
N ILE A 97 17.55 10.85 13.24
CA ILE A 97 16.56 11.72 13.89
C ILE A 97 16.45 11.32 15.36
N SER A 98 16.50 12.30 16.25
CA SER A 98 16.36 12.05 17.68
C SER A 98 15.05 11.35 18.02
N GLY A 99 15.11 10.32 18.87
CA GLY A 99 13.96 9.51 19.26
C GLY A 99 13.48 8.53 18.22
N MET A 100 14.26 8.31 17.15
CA MET A 100 13.97 7.32 16.11
C MET A 100 15.09 6.29 15.96
N ASN A 101 14.71 5.10 15.53
CA ASN A 101 15.60 4.00 15.19
C ASN A 101 15.40 3.59 13.72
N ILE A 102 16.36 2.83 13.21
CA ILE A 102 16.20 2.04 11.98
C ILE A 102 15.59 0.71 12.39
N GLU A 103 14.35 0.48 12.01
CA GLU A 103 13.62 -0.75 12.32
C GLU A 103 13.68 -1.76 11.18
N HIS A 104 13.93 -3.02 11.53
CA HIS A 104 13.77 -4.17 10.63
C HIS A 104 12.34 -4.68 10.76
N ALA A 105 11.45 -4.35 9.82
CA ALA A 105 10.05 -4.75 9.87
C ALA A 105 9.90 -6.28 10.00
N LEU A 106 10.64 -7.08 9.23
CA LEU A 106 10.87 -8.49 9.51
C LEU A 106 12.07 -8.60 10.47
N PRO A 107 11.89 -9.09 11.70
CA PRO A 107 12.94 -9.06 12.73
C PRO A 107 14.22 -9.77 12.32
N LYS A 108 15.36 -9.10 12.46
CA LYS A 108 16.67 -9.66 12.08
C LYS A 108 17.02 -10.98 12.78
N SER A 109 16.54 -11.18 13.98
CA SER A 109 16.73 -12.43 14.73
C SER A 109 16.16 -13.66 14.01
N TRP A 110 15.19 -13.45 13.10
CA TRP A 110 14.53 -14.54 12.38
C TRP A 110 15.40 -15.18 11.29
N TRP A 111 16.48 -14.51 10.86
CA TRP A 111 17.49 -15.08 9.97
C TRP A 111 18.85 -15.30 10.65
N GLY A 112 18.86 -15.41 11.98
CA GLY A 112 20.07 -15.64 12.76
C GLY A 112 20.82 -14.38 13.18
N GLY A 113 20.29 -13.18 12.91
CA GLY A 113 20.82 -11.90 13.38
C GLY A 113 22.11 -11.41 12.72
N SER A 114 22.60 -12.09 11.68
CA SER A 114 23.80 -11.66 10.98
C SER A 114 23.67 -10.27 10.38
N THR A 115 24.66 -9.41 10.61
CA THR A 115 24.76 -8.05 10.08
C THR A 115 25.58 -7.95 8.79
N SER A 116 26.23 -9.04 8.40
CA SER A 116 27.06 -9.11 7.19
C SER A 116 26.27 -9.46 5.92
N VAL A 117 25.01 -9.86 6.06
CA VAL A 117 24.14 -10.26 4.96
C VAL A 117 23.35 -9.09 4.38
N ALA A 118 22.99 -9.19 3.12
CA ALA A 118 22.23 -8.14 2.41
C ALA A 118 20.91 -7.78 3.10
N ALA A 119 20.18 -8.76 3.64
CA ALA A 119 18.94 -8.54 4.39
C ALA A 119 19.05 -7.50 5.51
N TYR A 120 20.22 -7.37 6.14
CA TYR A 120 20.47 -6.38 7.20
C TYR A 120 20.39 -4.92 6.70
N ARG A 121 20.64 -4.71 5.41
CA ARG A 121 20.68 -3.39 4.76
C ARG A 121 19.58 -3.16 3.73
N GLU A 122 18.64 -4.10 3.64
CA GLU A 122 17.56 -4.10 2.65
C GLU A 122 16.54 -3.00 2.92
N LEU A 123 16.52 -1.96 2.08
CA LEU A 123 15.61 -0.82 2.27
C LEU A 123 14.13 -1.19 2.16
N HIS A 124 13.77 -2.24 1.42
CA HIS A 124 12.37 -2.64 1.29
C HIS A 124 11.71 -3.03 2.62
N HIS A 125 12.52 -3.35 3.65
CA HIS A 125 11.97 -3.64 4.99
C HIS A 125 12.57 -2.79 6.11
N LEU A 126 13.55 -1.95 5.84
CA LEU A 126 14.02 -0.98 6.82
C LEU A 126 13.08 0.23 6.84
N CYS A 127 12.67 0.65 8.03
CA CYS A 127 11.78 1.79 8.23
C CYS A 127 12.33 2.72 9.32
N PRO A 128 12.17 4.05 9.19
CA PRO A 128 12.34 4.94 10.33
C PRO A 128 11.20 4.68 11.31
N SER A 129 11.50 4.45 12.57
CA SER A 129 10.53 4.09 13.60
C SER A 129 10.76 4.83 14.87
N ASP A 130 9.69 5.23 15.55
CA ASP A 130 9.75 5.67 16.95
C ASP A 130 10.49 4.65 17.80
N ALA A 131 11.46 5.14 18.59
CA ALA A 131 12.36 4.27 19.35
C ALA A 131 11.64 3.47 20.46
N SER A 132 10.59 4.04 21.07
CA SER A 132 9.78 3.37 22.09
C SER A 132 8.96 2.25 21.47
N THR A 133 8.33 2.53 20.33
CA THR A 133 7.53 1.55 19.61
C THR A 133 8.38 0.42 19.05
N ASN A 134 9.56 0.73 18.50
CA ASN A 134 10.54 -0.27 18.08
C ASN A 134 10.92 -1.20 19.24
N SER A 135 11.21 -0.62 20.41
CA SER A 135 11.53 -1.40 21.62
C SER A 135 10.36 -2.29 22.05
N ALA A 136 9.13 -1.78 22.01
CA ALA A 136 7.93 -2.56 22.35
C ALA A 136 7.67 -3.66 21.34
N LYS A 137 7.84 -3.39 20.00
CA LYS A 137 7.69 -4.40 18.95
C LYS A 137 8.69 -5.54 19.11
N SER A 138 9.92 -5.25 19.50
CA SER A 138 10.97 -6.27 19.66
C SER A 138 11.01 -7.22 18.45
N ASN A 139 11.01 -8.53 18.66
CA ASN A 139 10.92 -9.55 17.62
C ASN A 139 9.55 -10.26 17.58
N HIS A 140 8.52 -9.64 18.13
CA HIS A 140 7.18 -10.20 18.10
C HIS A 140 6.67 -10.34 16.66
N PRO A 141 5.93 -11.44 16.36
CA PRO A 141 5.28 -11.61 15.07
C PRO A 141 4.17 -10.58 14.86
N LEU A 142 3.82 -10.35 13.61
CA LEU A 142 2.63 -9.59 13.26
C LEU A 142 1.36 -10.33 13.69
N GLY A 143 0.36 -9.58 14.13
CA GLY A 143 -0.94 -10.18 14.50
C GLY A 143 -1.95 -9.15 14.93
N VAL A 144 -3.12 -9.63 15.32
CA VAL A 144 -4.21 -8.82 15.87
C VAL A 144 -4.22 -9.02 17.39
N VAL A 145 -4.12 -7.95 18.14
CA VAL A 145 -4.19 -7.98 19.62
C VAL A 145 -5.65 -8.23 20.02
N THR A 146 -5.89 -9.32 20.74
CA THR A 146 -7.26 -9.75 21.14
C THR A 146 -7.54 -9.57 22.64
N ALA A 147 -6.56 -9.12 23.41
CA ALA A 147 -6.70 -8.79 24.83
C ALA A 147 -6.24 -7.36 25.09
N THR A 148 -6.28 -6.91 26.35
CA THR A 148 -5.73 -5.61 26.73
C THR A 148 -4.26 -5.53 26.30
N PRO A 149 -3.87 -4.54 25.49
CA PRO A 149 -2.49 -4.42 25.03
C PRO A 149 -1.55 -4.10 26.19
N THR A 150 -0.32 -4.61 26.11
CA THR A 150 0.78 -4.23 27.01
C THR A 150 1.47 -2.94 26.57
N PHE A 151 1.32 -2.59 25.29
CA PHE A 151 1.73 -1.33 24.69
C PHE A 151 0.67 -0.88 23.68
N ASP A 152 0.29 0.38 23.74
CA ASP A 152 -0.65 1.03 22.79
C ASP A 152 -0.30 2.52 22.72
N ASN A 153 0.07 3.01 21.53
CA ASN A 153 0.33 4.42 21.27
C ASN A 153 -0.71 5.07 20.34
N GLY A 154 -1.84 4.38 20.13
CA GLY A 154 -2.90 4.82 19.21
C GLY A 154 -2.66 4.47 17.74
N VAL A 155 -1.44 4.05 17.36
CA VAL A 155 -1.07 3.60 16.00
C VAL A 155 -0.67 2.13 16.03
N SER A 156 0.20 1.77 16.94
CA SER A 156 0.73 0.41 17.10
C SER A 156 0.35 -0.16 18.45
N LYS A 157 0.14 -1.49 18.50
CA LYS A 157 -0.15 -2.23 19.73
C LYS A 157 0.78 -3.43 19.86
N VAL A 158 1.09 -3.77 21.11
CA VAL A 158 1.68 -5.06 21.47
C VAL A 158 0.81 -5.70 22.55
N GLY A 159 0.51 -6.97 22.38
CA GLY A 159 -0.34 -7.68 23.33
C GLY A 159 -0.60 -9.11 22.92
N THR A 160 -1.37 -9.82 23.73
CA THR A 160 -1.74 -11.22 23.48
C THR A 160 -2.72 -11.32 22.33
N SER A 161 -2.52 -12.32 21.47
CA SER A 161 -3.40 -12.71 20.38
C SER A 161 -3.90 -14.12 20.56
N THR A 162 -5.16 -14.33 20.12
CA THR A 162 -5.76 -15.64 19.84
C THR A 162 -6.29 -15.70 18.41
N TYR A 163 -5.97 -14.69 17.60
CA TYR A 163 -6.48 -14.52 16.25
C TYR A 163 -5.91 -15.60 15.32
N LEU A 164 -6.76 -16.14 14.46
CA LEU A 164 -6.42 -17.23 13.52
C LEU A 164 -5.72 -18.44 14.18
N GLY A 165 -6.02 -18.72 15.46
CA GLY A 165 -5.43 -19.83 16.20
C GLY A 165 -3.99 -19.62 16.66
N TYR A 166 -3.43 -18.41 16.48
CA TYR A 166 -2.14 -18.06 17.09
C TYR A 166 -2.33 -17.70 18.57
N HIS A 167 -1.49 -18.26 19.43
CA HIS A 167 -1.51 -17.96 20.87
C HIS A 167 -0.14 -17.41 21.29
N GLY A 168 -0.08 -16.12 21.63
CA GLY A 168 1.15 -15.47 22.05
C GLY A 168 1.11 -13.96 21.90
N THR A 169 2.24 -13.32 22.19
CA THR A 169 2.38 -11.87 22.02
C THR A 169 2.63 -11.52 20.56
N VAL A 170 1.93 -10.52 20.05
CA VAL A 170 2.03 -10.01 18.68
C VAL A 170 2.22 -8.50 18.67
N PHE A 171 2.74 -8.01 17.55
CA PHE A 171 2.72 -6.60 17.16
C PHE A 171 1.61 -6.36 16.16
N GLU A 172 0.74 -5.41 16.43
CA GLU A 172 -0.34 -4.98 15.53
C GLU A 172 -0.11 -3.54 15.08
N PRO A 173 0.14 -3.28 13.80
CA PRO A 173 0.19 -1.93 13.22
C PRO A 173 -1.22 -1.36 13.02
N ALA A 174 -1.31 -0.04 12.79
CA ALA A 174 -2.55 0.59 12.37
C ALA A 174 -3.09 -0.04 11.09
N ASN A 175 -4.42 0.02 10.92
CA ASN A 175 -5.10 -0.63 9.79
C ASN A 175 -4.60 -0.14 8.43
N GLU A 176 -4.22 1.14 8.33
CA GLU A 176 -3.69 1.80 7.12
C GLU A 176 -2.28 1.34 6.71
N TYR A 177 -1.62 0.54 7.55
CA TYR A 177 -0.28 0.01 7.28
C TYR A 177 -0.23 -1.53 7.26
N LYS A 178 -1.35 -2.19 7.51
CA LYS A 178 -1.38 -3.66 7.55
C LYS A 178 -0.98 -4.29 6.21
N GLY A 179 -1.45 -3.72 5.11
CA GLY A 179 -1.06 -4.13 3.77
C GLY A 179 0.40 -3.87 3.46
N ASP A 180 0.94 -2.71 3.89
CA ASP A 180 2.37 -2.40 3.78
C ASP A 180 3.22 -3.48 4.44
N PHE A 181 2.93 -3.80 5.70
CA PHE A 181 3.65 -4.86 6.41
C PHE A 181 3.52 -6.23 5.74
N ALA A 182 2.34 -6.56 5.22
CA ALA A 182 2.15 -7.81 4.50
C ALA A 182 3.03 -7.87 3.25
N ARG A 183 3.07 -6.82 2.43
CA ARG A 183 3.90 -6.75 1.22
C ARG A 183 5.39 -6.69 1.52
N ILE A 184 5.80 -6.11 2.64
CA ILE A 184 7.18 -6.17 3.14
C ILE A 184 7.55 -7.62 3.47
N TYR A 185 6.70 -8.34 4.17
CA TYR A 185 6.97 -9.75 4.53
C TYR A 185 7.02 -10.65 3.30
N PHE A 186 6.07 -10.50 2.36
CA PHE A 186 6.09 -11.22 1.08
C PHE A 186 7.40 -10.96 0.31
N TYR A 187 7.84 -9.71 0.28
CA TYR A 187 9.12 -9.34 -0.34
C TYR A 187 10.29 -10.05 0.33
N MET A 188 10.42 -9.93 1.65
CA MET A 188 11.56 -10.47 2.38
C MET A 188 11.71 -11.98 2.24
N VAL A 189 10.60 -12.72 2.37
CA VAL A 189 10.65 -14.18 2.24
C VAL A 189 10.82 -14.65 0.79
N THR A 190 10.64 -13.75 -0.17
CA THR A 190 10.92 -14.01 -1.60
C THR A 190 12.37 -13.66 -1.94
N ALA A 191 12.80 -12.43 -1.66
CA ALA A 191 14.15 -11.95 -1.96
C ALA A 191 15.24 -12.80 -1.26
N TYR A 192 14.95 -13.25 -0.06
CA TYR A 192 15.89 -13.99 0.79
C TYR A 192 15.53 -15.46 0.96
N GLN A 193 14.89 -16.08 -0.03
CA GLN A 193 14.54 -17.51 0.03
C GLN A 193 15.75 -18.43 0.24
N ASN A 194 16.95 -18.00 -0.11
CA ASN A 194 18.19 -18.76 0.14
C ASN A 194 18.53 -18.87 1.63
N TYR A 195 17.85 -18.11 2.50
CA TYR A 195 18.00 -18.22 3.96
C TYR A 195 17.09 -19.27 4.58
N SER A 196 16.41 -20.10 3.76
CA SER A 196 15.46 -21.10 4.26
C SER A 196 16.05 -22.01 5.34
N GLY A 197 17.35 -22.33 5.30
CA GLY A 197 18.04 -23.06 6.35
C GLY A 197 18.30 -22.28 7.65
N SER A 198 18.09 -20.96 7.65
CA SER A 198 18.38 -20.06 8.77
C SER A 198 17.12 -19.40 9.35
N TRP A 199 15.94 -19.58 8.71
CA TRP A 199 14.71 -19.03 9.23
C TRP A 199 14.36 -19.61 10.60
N SER A 200 13.96 -18.77 11.54
CA SER A 200 13.40 -19.20 12.80
C SER A 200 12.03 -19.86 12.57
N ILE A 201 11.89 -21.12 12.99
CA ILE A 201 10.71 -21.98 12.69
C ILE A 201 9.49 -21.65 13.57
N SER A 202 9.57 -20.72 14.45
CA SER A 202 8.44 -20.33 15.30
C SER A 202 7.78 -19.08 14.77
N PHE A 203 6.61 -18.74 15.23
CA PHE A 203 5.85 -17.56 14.89
C PHE A 203 5.22 -17.60 13.49
N MET A 204 5.90 -17.14 12.45
CA MET A 204 5.33 -16.93 11.11
C MET A 204 6.04 -17.71 10.00
N LEU A 205 7.24 -18.24 10.27
CA LEU A 205 8.07 -18.84 9.24
C LEU A 205 8.22 -20.36 9.42
N ASN A 206 8.23 -21.06 8.28
CA ASN A 206 8.74 -22.42 8.15
C ASN A 206 10.18 -22.40 7.63
N ASN A 207 10.96 -23.40 8.01
CA ASN A 207 12.34 -23.52 7.53
C ASN A 207 12.41 -24.20 6.15
N ASN A 208 11.80 -23.59 5.15
CA ASN A 208 11.76 -24.07 3.77
C ASN A 208 11.72 -22.88 2.78
N THR A 209 11.91 -23.16 1.48
CA THR A 209 11.83 -22.16 0.42
C THR A 209 10.41 -21.84 -0.01
N TYR A 210 9.47 -22.78 0.19
CA TYR A 210 8.06 -22.62 -0.12
C TYR A 210 7.24 -23.60 0.74
N PRO A 211 6.13 -23.14 1.30
CA PRO A 211 5.57 -21.79 1.22
C PRO A 211 6.32 -20.74 2.06
N VAL A 212 7.29 -21.09 2.86
CA VAL A 212 8.08 -20.33 3.84
C VAL A 212 7.23 -19.71 4.96
N LEU A 213 6.13 -19.08 4.63
CA LEU A 213 5.12 -18.62 5.60
C LEU A 213 4.33 -19.83 6.11
N ASN A 214 4.15 -19.94 7.43
CA ASN A 214 3.25 -20.93 7.98
C ASN A 214 1.77 -20.55 7.73
N THR A 215 0.85 -21.45 8.05
CA THR A 215 -0.60 -21.25 7.78
C THR A 215 -1.15 -19.98 8.44
N TYR A 216 -0.73 -19.68 9.67
CA TYR A 216 -1.11 -18.46 10.37
C TYR A 216 -0.67 -17.22 9.58
N ALA A 217 0.61 -17.17 9.22
CA ALA A 217 1.19 -16.03 8.50
C ALA A 217 0.56 -15.85 7.12
N GLN A 218 0.34 -16.93 6.36
CA GLN A 218 -0.32 -16.85 5.05
C GLN A 218 -1.71 -16.24 5.19
N ASN A 219 -2.53 -16.74 6.10
CA ASN A 219 -3.90 -16.25 6.30
C ASN A 219 -3.91 -14.78 6.75
N LEU A 220 -3.10 -14.41 7.73
CA LEU A 220 -3.01 -13.05 8.26
C LEU A 220 -2.55 -12.06 7.19
N LEU A 221 -1.44 -12.34 6.53
CA LEU A 221 -0.82 -11.41 5.58
C LEU A 221 -1.66 -11.26 4.30
N LEU A 222 -2.27 -12.34 3.81
CA LEU A 222 -3.21 -12.26 2.68
C LEU A 222 -4.47 -11.48 3.05
N GLU A 223 -5.00 -11.65 4.26
CA GLU A 223 -6.13 -10.87 4.74
C GLU A 223 -5.79 -9.38 4.79
N TRP A 224 -4.63 -9.02 5.36
CA TRP A 224 -4.19 -7.64 5.45
C TRP A 224 -3.91 -7.03 4.07
N HIS A 225 -3.24 -7.77 3.20
CA HIS A 225 -2.97 -7.37 1.83
C HIS A 225 -4.25 -7.05 1.02
N ARG A 226 -5.33 -7.85 1.21
CA ARG A 226 -6.63 -7.63 0.56
C ARG A 226 -7.40 -6.45 1.13
N LYS A 227 -7.29 -6.22 2.44
CA LYS A 227 -8.03 -5.16 3.15
C LYS A 227 -7.37 -3.79 3.02
N ASP A 228 -6.08 -3.76 2.83
CA ASP A 228 -5.27 -2.55 2.70
C ASP A 228 -4.48 -2.60 1.39
N PRO A 229 -5.10 -2.13 0.27
CA PRO A 229 -4.49 -2.12 -1.05
C PRO A 229 -3.24 -1.23 -1.12
N VAL A 230 -2.42 -1.46 -2.15
CA VAL A 230 -1.21 -0.66 -2.39
C VAL A 230 -1.52 0.83 -2.44
N SER A 231 -0.84 1.59 -1.62
CA SER A 231 -0.97 3.03 -1.49
C SER A 231 0.01 3.79 -2.40
N ALA A 232 -0.30 5.06 -2.69
CA ALA A 232 0.63 5.94 -3.41
C ALA A 232 1.99 6.10 -2.70
N LYS A 233 1.99 6.02 -1.36
CA LYS A 233 3.21 6.01 -0.53
C LYS A 233 4.09 4.79 -0.85
N GLU A 234 3.51 3.59 -0.93
CA GLU A 234 4.26 2.38 -1.23
C GLU A 234 4.83 2.39 -2.65
N ILE A 235 4.06 2.90 -3.62
CA ILE A 235 4.51 3.06 -5.00
C ILE A 235 5.72 4.00 -5.05
N ALA A 236 5.62 5.17 -4.44
CA ALA A 236 6.71 6.15 -4.39
C ALA A 236 7.94 5.59 -3.66
N ARG A 237 7.72 4.84 -2.57
CA ARG A 237 8.77 4.19 -1.82
C ARG A 237 9.48 3.11 -2.63
N ASN A 238 8.72 2.24 -3.32
CA ASN A 238 9.25 1.20 -4.19
C ASN A 238 10.13 1.77 -5.29
N GLU A 239 9.71 2.89 -5.87
CA GLU A 239 10.47 3.61 -6.89
C GLU A 239 11.77 4.21 -6.33
N ALA A 240 11.70 4.85 -5.17
CA ALA A 240 12.88 5.42 -4.53
C ALA A 240 13.90 4.34 -4.12
N VAL A 241 13.43 3.19 -3.62
CA VAL A 241 14.30 2.05 -3.30
C VAL A 241 14.94 1.48 -4.57
N TYR A 242 14.19 1.37 -5.67
CA TYR A 242 14.74 0.95 -6.96
C TYR A 242 15.91 1.84 -7.40
N GLY A 243 15.81 3.15 -7.20
CA GLY A 243 16.90 4.08 -7.50
C GLY A 243 18.19 3.83 -6.71
N PHE A 244 18.12 3.21 -5.54
CA PHE A 244 19.29 2.85 -4.73
C PHE A 244 19.78 1.42 -4.98
N GLN A 245 18.86 0.45 -5.00
CA GLN A 245 19.16 -0.98 -4.93
C GLN A 245 18.96 -1.73 -6.24
N ASN A 246 18.38 -1.08 -7.26
CA ASN A 246 18.09 -1.68 -8.57
C ASN A 246 17.11 -2.87 -8.50
N ASN A 247 16.42 -3.03 -7.39
CA ASN A 247 15.38 -4.02 -7.22
C ASN A 247 14.07 -3.39 -6.75
N ARG A 248 12.96 -4.07 -7.01
CA ARG A 248 11.61 -3.59 -6.75
C ARG A 248 10.87 -4.60 -5.88
N ASN A 249 9.91 -4.14 -5.09
CA ASN A 249 8.99 -5.04 -4.41
C ASN A 249 7.89 -5.48 -5.41
N PRO A 250 7.89 -6.74 -5.86
CA PRO A 250 6.94 -7.22 -6.85
C PRO A 250 5.49 -7.20 -6.35
N TYR A 251 5.29 -7.27 -5.04
CA TYR A 251 3.95 -7.26 -4.43
C TYR A 251 3.37 -5.85 -4.29
N VAL A 252 4.18 -4.82 -4.52
CA VAL A 252 3.74 -3.44 -4.74
C VAL A 252 3.46 -3.21 -6.22
N ASP A 253 4.35 -3.68 -7.12
CA ASP A 253 4.21 -3.51 -8.56
C ASP A 253 3.02 -4.32 -9.12
N TYR A 254 2.88 -5.57 -8.68
CA TYR A 254 1.81 -6.50 -9.07
C TYR A 254 1.17 -7.13 -7.83
N PRO A 255 0.23 -6.43 -7.15
CA PRO A 255 -0.37 -6.95 -5.91
C PRO A 255 -0.98 -8.34 -6.06
N ALA A 256 -1.52 -8.67 -7.24
CA ALA A 256 -2.08 -9.98 -7.53
C ALA A 256 -1.09 -11.14 -7.36
N LEU A 257 0.23 -10.89 -7.42
CA LEU A 257 1.26 -11.91 -7.23
C LEU A 257 1.12 -12.65 -5.90
N ALA A 258 0.70 -11.97 -4.82
CA ALA A 258 0.48 -12.61 -3.53
C ALA A 258 -0.53 -13.77 -3.61
N GLU A 259 -1.59 -13.59 -4.43
CA GLU A 259 -2.61 -14.62 -4.65
C GLU A 259 -2.09 -15.78 -5.48
N HIS A 260 -1.22 -15.52 -6.46
CA HIS A 260 -0.63 -16.55 -7.30
C HIS A 260 0.50 -17.32 -6.59
N VAL A 261 1.11 -16.72 -5.56
CA VAL A 261 2.16 -17.39 -4.77
C VAL A 261 1.57 -18.14 -3.57
N TRP A 262 0.68 -17.52 -2.76
CA TRP A 262 0.20 -18.09 -1.49
C TRP A 262 -1.32 -18.13 -1.34
N GLY A 263 -2.08 -17.41 -2.19
CA GLY A 263 -3.52 -17.24 -2.02
C GLY A 263 -4.35 -18.23 -2.83
N ASN A 264 -5.46 -17.74 -3.36
CA ASN A 264 -6.45 -18.56 -4.05
C ASN A 264 -6.15 -18.81 -5.53
N LYS A 265 -5.03 -18.30 -6.06
CA LYS A 265 -4.61 -18.47 -7.46
C LYS A 265 -3.32 -19.29 -7.62
N THR A 266 -2.93 -20.09 -6.64
CA THR A 266 -1.69 -20.88 -6.69
C THR A 266 -1.67 -21.93 -7.81
N THR A 267 -2.81 -22.31 -8.36
CA THR A 267 -2.93 -23.19 -9.53
C THR A 267 -3.12 -22.46 -10.84
N ILE A 268 -3.22 -21.12 -10.81
CA ILE A 268 -3.45 -20.28 -11.98
C ILE A 268 -2.12 -19.61 -12.34
N PRO A 269 -1.59 -19.80 -13.56
CA PRO A 269 -0.38 -19.10 -14.00
C PRO A 269 -0.54 -17.57 -13.92
N PHE A 270 0.50 -16.89 -13.47
CA PHE A 270 0.57 -15.43 -13.50
C PHE A 270 0.73 -14.96 -14.93
N ASN A 271 -0.03 -13.94 -15.33
CA ASN A 271 0.04 -13.31 -16.62
C ASN A 271 0.27 -11.80 -16.42
N ILE A 272 1.35 -11.28 -16.98
CA ILE A 272 1.75 -9.87 -16.84
C ILE A 272 0.70 -8.94 -17.44
N ASP A 273 0.19 -9.25 -18.62
CA ASP A 273 -0.79 -8.42 -19.32
C ASP A 273 -2.16 -8.38 -18.63
N ALA A 274 -2.56 -9.52 -18.04
CA ALA A 274 -3.79 -9.62 -17.28
C ALA A 274 -3.66 -9.07 -15.85
N SER A 275 -2.43 -8.97 -15.37
CA SER A 275 -2.10 -8.51 -14.01
C SER A 275 -1.39 -7.17 -14.03
N SER A 276 -1.49 -6.41 -15.14
CA SER A 276 -0.71 -5.19 -15.44
C SER A 276 -0.35 -4.42 -14.17
N GLY A 277 0.95 -4.29 -13.96
CA GLY A 277 1.58 -3.84 -12.72
C GLY A 277 1.04 -2.53 -12.22
N THR A 278 1.05 -2.35 -10.91
CA THR A 278 0.33 -1.29 -10.19
C THR A 278 -0.98 -1.03 -10.90
N GLY A 279 -1.81 -2.08 -10.88
CA GLY A 279 -2.93 -2.25 -11.79
C GLY A 279 -3.67 -0.95 -11.92
N ALA A 280 -4.14 -0.66 -13.11
CA ALA A 280 -4.99 0.47 -13.36
C ALA A 280 -5.86 0.73 -12.14
N VAL A 281 -5.50 1.74 -11.37
CA VAL A 281 -6.18 2.05 -10.12
C VAL A 281 -7.13 3.19 -10.40
N ILE A 282 -8.39 2.98 -10.10
CA ILE A 282 -9.39 4.04 -10.06
C ILE A 282 -9.45 4.52 -8.62
N ASN A 283 -9.10 5.78 -8.39
CA ASN A 283 -9.15 6.41 -7.08
C ASN A 283 -10.17 7.55 -7.08
N ALA A 284 -10.99 7.64 -6.06
CA ALA A 284 -11.75 8.85 -5.76
C ALA A 284 -10.91 9.75 -4.86
N VAL A 285 -10.31 10.79 -5.46
CA VAL A 285 -9.28 11.63 -4.79
C VAL A 285 -9.88 12.72 -3.91
N LEU A 286 -11.10 13.19 -4.20
CA LEU A 286 -11.83 14.12 -3.32
C LEU A 286 -12.60 13.30 -2.28
N ASN A 287 -12.37 13.61 -1.00
CA ASN A 287 -12.91 12.95 0.20
C ASN A 287 -12.26 11.62 0.58
N GLN A 288 -11.14 11.22 -0.01
CA GLN A 288 -10.41 9.98 0.34
C GLN A 288 -11.32 8.73 0.42
N LEU A 289 -12.28 8.63 -0.49
CA LEU A 289 -13.18 7.48 -0.53
C LEU A 289 -12.40 6.24 -0.96
N SER A 290 -12.49 5.19 -0.16
CA SER A 290 -12.08 3.85 -0.55
C SER A 290 -13.18 3.17 -1.37
N SER A 291 -12.84 2.14 -2.14
CA SER A 291 -13.86 1.29 -2.78
C SER A 291 -14.77 0.68 -1.71
N ASN A 292 -16.07 0.63 -2.00
CA ASN A 292 -17.18 0.28 -1.09
C ASN A 292 -17.49 1.33 0.00
N ALA A 293 -16.91 2.52 -0.05
CA ALA A 293 -17.31 3.61 0.83
C ALA A 293 -18.77 4.02 0.62
N ALA A 294 -19.39 4.56 1.67
CA ALA A 294 -20.73 5.14 1.60
C ALA A 294 -20.65 6.64 1.31
N MET A 295 -21.50 7.11 0.41
CA MET A 295 -21.72 8.52 0.14
C MET A 295 -23.18 8.87 0.46
N ASN A 296 -23.39 9.74 1.45
CA ASN A 296 -24.71 10.01 2.00
C ASN A 296 -25.22 11.37 1.55
N PHE A 297 -26.48 11.42 1.11
CA PHE A 297 -27.18 12.62 0.66
C PHE A 297 -28.38 12.87 1.55
N ARG A 298 -28.68 14.13 1.83
CA ARG A 298 -29.87 14.53 2.57
C ARG A 298 -30.49 15.76 1.95
N THR A 299 -31.78 15.66 1.58
CA THR A 299 -32.52 16.77 1.01
C THR A 299 -34.05 16.56 1.15
N LYS A 300 -34.87 17.53 0.76
CA LYS A 300 -36.33 17.39 0.70
C LYS A 300 -36.76 16.77 -0.63
N ILE A 301 -37.99 16.21 -0.69
CA ILE A 301 -38.60 15.71 -1.93
C ILE A 301 -38.59 16.86 -2.96
N ASN A 302 -38.27 16.49 -4.22
CA ASN A 302 -38.21 17.40 -5.38
C ASN A 302 -37.14 18.49 -5.25
N VAL A 303 -36.20 18.36 -4.31
CA VAL A 303 -35.03 19.24 -4.19
C VAL A 303 -33.79 18.41 -4.46
N ALA A 304 -33.04 18.79 -5.49
CA ALA A 304 -31.77 18.12 -5.81
C ALA A 304 -30.64 18.59 -4.89
N VAL A 305 -29.78 17.65 -4.48
CA VAL A 305 -28.52 17.94 -3.79
C VAL A 305 -27.37 17.26 -4.52
N GLN A 306 -26.21 17.89 -4.51
CA GLN A 306 -25.05 17.45 -5.26
C GLN A 306 -23.84 17.27 -4.35
N GLN A 307 -23.03 16.27 -4.68
CA GLN A 307 -21.67 16.09 -4.14
C GLN A 307 -20.74 15.73 -5.28
N SER A 308 -19.52 16.26 -5.25
CA SER A 308 -18.51 15.97 -6.26
C SER A 308 -17.44 15.04 -5.73
N ILE A 309 -16.96 14.19 -6.62
CA ILE A 309 -15.76 13.38 -6.41
C ILE A 309 -14.80 13.61 -7.58
N ARG A 310 -13.51 13.50 -7.33
CA ARG A 310 -12.50 13.51 -8.39
C ARG A 310 -12.01 12.10 -8.61
N ILE A 311 -12.23 11.58 -9.82
CA ILE A 311 -11.79 10.25 -10.22
C ILE A 311 -10.45 10.39 -10.92
N LYS A 312 -9.45 9.69 -10.43
CA LYS A 312 -8.12 9.59 -11.04
C LYS A 312 -7.85 8.13 -11.37
N GLY A 313 -7.41 7.86 -12.60
CA GLY A 313 -6.95 6.56 -13.04
C GLY A 313 -5.46 6.61 -13.34
N ASN A 314 -4.73 5.58 -12.95
CA ASN A 314 -3.34 5.38 -13.32
C ASN A 314 -3.26 4.10 -14.15
N ASP A 315 -2.41 4.08 -15.16
CA ASP A 315 -2.09 2.91 -16.01
C ASP A 315 -3.30 2.20 -16.64
N LEU A 316 -4.41 2.94 -16.82
CA LEU A 316 -5.61 2.44 -17.47
C LEU A 316 -5.30 2.00 -18.91
N GLN A 317 -5.85 0.86 -19.34
CA GLN A 317 -5.76 0.41 -20.75
C GLN A 317 -6.91 0.92 -21.62
N GLY A 318 -7.91 1.57 -21.01
CA GLY A 318 -9.04 2.17 -21.72
C GLY A 318 -9.72 3.25 -20.89
N ASP A 319 -10.80 3.78 -21.45
CA ASP A 319 -11.62 4.78 -20.78
C ASP A 319 -12.32 4.21 -19.55
N ILE A 320 -12.67 5.09 -18.62
CA ILE A 320 -13.48 4.74 -17.46
C ILE A 320 -14.96 4.78 -17.86
N SER A 321 -15.71 3.78 -17.43
CA SER A 321 -17.18 3.75 -17.50
C SER A 321 -17.77 3.88 -16.10
N LEU A 322 -18.84 4.67 -15.97
CA LEU A 322 -19.58 4.90 -14.74
C LEU A 322 -21.02 4.37 -14.92
N ALA A 323 -21.44 3.47 -14.04
CA ALA A 323 -22.77 2.88 -14.05
C ALA A 323 -23.45 3.03 -12.71
N LEU A 324 -24.67 3.54 -12.71
CA LEU A 324 -25.56 3.58 -11.54
C LEU A 324 -26.50 2.37 -11.60
N THR A 325 -26.57 1.61 -10.52
CA THR A 325 -27.41 0.42 -10.36
C THR A 325 -28.11 0.44 -9.00
N GLY A 326 -29.08 -0.42 -8.81
CA GLY A 326 -29.85 -0.53 -7.57
C GLY A 326 -31.29 -0.06 -7.70
N ILE A 327 -32.11 -0.39 -6.70
CA ILE A 327 -33.57 -0.21 -6.74
C ILE A 327 -34.00 1.27 -6.88
N ASN A 328 -33.17 2.18 -6.40
CA ASN A 328 -33.43 3.63 -6.46
C ASN A 328 -32.44 4.37 -7.37
N ALA A 329 -31.77 3.66 -8.29
CA ALA A 329 -30.76 4.28 -9.16
C ALA A 329 -31.31 5.49 -9.94
N ALA A 330 -32.60 5.47 -10.32
CA ALA A 330 -33.26 6.57 -11.02
C ALA A 330 -33.32 7.89 -10.24
N MET A 331 -33.11 7.86 -8.90
CA MET A 331 -33.05 9.07 -8.07
C MET A 331 -31.65 9.67 -7.99
N PHE A 332 -30.68 9.02 -8.61
CA PHE A 332 -29.29 9.46 -8.69
C PHE A 332 -28.90 9.69 -10.14
N SER A 333 -28.05 10.65 -10.37
CA SER A 333 -27.43 10.86 -11.69
C SER A 333 -25.98 11.29 -11.52
N VAL A 334 -25.19 11.08 -12.56
CA VAL A 334 -23.80 11.52 -12.65
C VAL A 334 -23.60 12.43 -13.85
N THR A 335 -22.70 13.38 -13.78
CA THR A 335 -22.48 14.38 -14.84
C THR A 335 -22.02 13.76 -16.15
N ARG A 336 -21.45 12.55 -16.13
CA ARG A 336 -21.07 11.78 -17.32
C ARG A 336 -20.99 10.30 -17.02
N SER A 337 -21.22 9.48 -18.05
CA SER A 337 -21.12 8.02 -17.95
C SER A 337 -19.74 7.47 -18.36
N THR A 338 -18.88 8.32 -18.93
CA THR A 338 -17.53 7.94 -19.38
C THR A 338 -16.53 9.05 -19.08
N ILE A 339 -15.28 8.66 -18.80
CA ILE A 339 -14.12 9.55 -18.67
C ILE A 339 -13.03 8.97 -19.55
N SER A 340 -12.47 9.77 -20.47
CA SER A 340 -11.36 9.28 -21.30
C SER A 340 -10.14 8.93 -20.45
N LYS A 341 -9.36 7.94 -20.88
CA LYS A 341 -8.10 7.56 -20.23
C LYS A 341 -7.20 8.78 -19.94
N SER A 342 -7.10 9.70 -20.89
CA SER A 342 -6.28 10.91 -20.75
C SER A 342 -6.81 11.85 -19.66
N ALA A 343 -8.12 12.05 -19.59
CA ALA A 343 -8.75 12.88 -18.56
C ALA A 343 -8.64 12.21 -17.16
N ALA A 344 -8.83 10.89 -17.11
CA ALA A 344 -8.68 10.12 -15.87
C ALA A 344 -7.25 10.22 -15.30
N ASN A 345 -6.22 10.17 -16.14
CA ASN A 345 -4.82 10.33 -15.70
C ASN A 345 -4.56 11.71 -15.05
N LEU A 346 -5.23 12.74 -15.50
CA LEU A 346 -5.15 14.08 -14.91
C LEU A 346 -6.05 14.24 -13.68
N GLY A 347 -7.02 13.37 -13.55
CA GLY A 347 -8.07 13.43 -12.53
C GLY A 347 -9.24 14.29 -12.98
N GLU A 348 -10.39 13.68 -13.17
CA GLU A 348 -11.62 14.30 -13.64
C GLU A 348 -12.66 14.42 -12.52
N GLU A 349 -13.30 15.56 -12.40
CA GLU A 349 -14.36 15.78 -11.42
C GLU A 349 -15.70 15.27 -11.95
N ILE A 350 -16.39 14.51 -11.11
CA ILE A 350 -17.72 13.98 -11.35
C ILE A 350 -18.64 14.48 -10.26
N THR A 351 -19.74 15.08 -10.66
CA THR A 351 -20.82 15.47 -9.73
C THR A 351 -21.88 14.36 -9.73
N ILE A 352 -22.21 13.90 -8.55
CA ILE A 352 -23.31 12.98 -8.28
C ILE A 352 -24.47 13.80 -7.72
N THR A 353 -25.62 13.72 -8.38
CA THR A 353 -26.83 14.41 -7.96
C THR A 353 -27.81 13.40 -7.40
N TYR A 354 -28.38 13.68 -6.23
CA TYR A 354 -29.51 12.98 -5.66
C TYR A 354 -30.74 13.87 -5.74
N ALA A 355 -31.79 13.39 -6.39
CA ALA A 355 -33.05 14.11 -6.63
C ALA A 355 -34.24 13.20 -6.29
N PRO A 356 -34.67 13.13 -5.00
CA PRO A 356 -35.73 12.23 -4.57
C PRO A 356 -37.10 12.70 -5.05
N VAL A 357 -37.91 11.79 -5.55
CA VAL A 357 -39.30 12.02 -5.96
C VAL A 357 -40.31 11.33 -5.02
N SER A 358 -39.85 10.61 -4.01
CA SER A 358 -40.66 9.94 -2.99
C SER A 358 -40.02 10.06 -1.62
N THR A 359 -40.77 9.73 -0.57
CA THR A 359 -40.26 9.64 0.82
C THR A 359 -39.51 8.36 1.08
N GLY A 360 -38.58 8.38 2.05
CA GLY A 360 -37.87 7.21 2.57
C GLY A 360 -36.39 7.23 2.27
N VAL A 361 -35.71 6.14 2.62
CA VAL A 361 -34.28 5.93 2.34
C VAL A 361 -34.14 5.33 0.95
N HIS A 362 -33.32 5.95 0.13
CA HIS A 362 -33.02 5.52 -1.23
C HIS A 362 -31.60 5.05 -1.33
N ALA A 363 -31.37 3.89 -1.97
CA ALA A 363 -30.05 3.30 -2.13
C ALA A 363 -29.75 3.04 -3.62
N ALA A 364 -28.52 3.35 -4.00
CA ALA A 364 -27.95 3.01 -5.31
C ALA A 364 -26.48 2.67 -5.16
N VAL A 365 -25.90 2.11 -6.21
CA VAL A 365 -24.48 1.80 -6.30
C VAL A 365 -23.93 2.45 -7.55
N LEU A 366 -22.89 3.26 -7.39
CA LEU A 366 -22.08 3.76 -8.49
C LEU A 366 -20.88 2.84 -8.67
N THR A 367 -20.84 2.13 -9.79
CA THR A 367 -19.71 1.27 -10.18
C THR A 367 -18.89 1.97 -11.25
N ILE A 368 -17.60 2.09 -11.01
CA ILE A 368 -16.63 2.74 -11.86
C ILE A 368 -15.67 1.67 -12.35
N THR A 369 -15.58 1.46 -13.67
CA THR A 369 -14.79 0.40 -14.28
C THR A 369 -13.91 0.94 -15.39
N SER A 370 -12.81 0.27 -15.65
CA SER A 370 -11.96 0.43 -16.84
C SER A 370 -11.39 -0.94 -17.21
N PRO A 371 -11.06 -1.21 -18.49
CA PRO A 371 -10.29 -2.39 -18.84
C PRO A 371 -9.05 -2.49 -17.94
N ASN A 372 -8.73 -3.71 -17.45
CA ASN A 372 -7.59 -4.03 -16.59
C ASN A 372 -7.56 -3.36 -15.19
N ALA A 373 -8.58 -2.63 -14.79
CA ALA A 373 -8.72 -2.10 -13.43
C ALA A 373 -9.75 -2.89 -12.62
N ALA A 374 -9.48 -3.09 -11.34
CA ALA A 374 -10.52 -3.58 -10.43
C ALA A 374 -11.67 -2.55 -10.35
N PRO A 375 -12.94 -2.98 -10.34
CA PRO A 375 -14.06 -2.07 -10.19
C PRO A 375 -13.95 -1.26 -8.89
N PHE A 376 -14.11 0.05 -8.99
CA PHE A 376 -14.25 0.92 -7.84
C PHE A 376 -15.72 1.18 -7.58
N VAL A 377 -16.19 0.93 -6.37
CA VAL A 377 -17.60 0.96 -6.02
C VAL A 377 -17.87 2.02 -4.96
N ILE A 378 -18.93 2.80 -5.13
CA ILE A 378 -19.43 3.76 -4.15
C ILE A 378 -20.88 3.42 -3.84
N ASN A 379 -21.18 3.18 -2.57
CA ASN A 379 -22.54 2.96 -2.09
C ASN A 379 -23.22 4.32 -1.84
N LEU A 380 -24.27 4.63 -2.60
CA LEU A 380 -25.01 5.87 -2.48
C LEU A 380 -26.22 5.66 -1.57
N SER A 381 -26.39 6.53 -0.59
CA SER A 381 -27.57 6.54 0.28
C SER A 381 -28.16 7.95 0.31
N GLY A 382 -29.44 8.08 -0.02
CA GLY A 382 -30.20 9.33 0.06
C GLY A 382 -31.29 9.24 1.10
N ASN A 383 -31.45 10.29 1.90
CA ASN A 383 -32.50 10.44 2.90
C ASN A 383 -33.09 11.84 2.83
N GLN A 384 -34.35 11.98 3.30
CA GLN A 384 -35.07 13.24 3.33
C GLN A 384 -35.21 13.78 4.74
#